data_2676c7ac2a508e3e42a1266a594cbac7
#
_entry.id   2676c7ac2a508e3e42a1266a594cbac7
#
_cell.length_a   1.000
_cell.length_b   1.000
_cell.length_c   1.000
_cell.angle_alpha   90.00
_cell.angle_beta   90.00
_cell.angle_gamma   90.00
#
_symmetry.space_group_name_H-M   'P 1'
#
loop_
_entity.id
_entity.type
_entity.pdbx_description
1 polymer ?
#
loop_
_entity_poly.entity_id
_entity_poly.type
_entity_poly.pdbx_seq_one_letter_code
_entity_poly.pdbx_strand_id
1 'polypeptide(L)'
;MKYKAFSILFSILLVITLPLALCSCGSKNNSSNNEEIVLRIANWEEYLDEGDWDDDEEIKLENGKKIIGRNTMIKDFENWYEKTYHKKVKVEYSSFGTNEDMYNQLTIGDTYDLICPSEYMIMKLLAEKKILKYSDDFWDISNSENYYAKGVSPYIKKSLDQLRYHGQSVGDYTAGYMWGTLGYVYNPKYVSRKDAEDWGLLLNQKYHKK
;
A
#
# COMPACT_ATOMS: atom_id res chain seq x y z
N MET A 1 50.74 -27.49 37.33
CA MET A 1 51.07 -27.58 35.90
C MET A 1 50.05 -28.29 35.04
N LYS A 2 49.24 -29.23 35.54
CA LYS A 2 48.24 -29.98 34.73
C LYS A 2 47.07 -29.14 34.19
N TYR A 3 46.63 -28.09 34.87
CA TYR A 3 45.50 -27.25 34.43
C TYR A 3 45.84 -26.24 33.32
N LYS A 4 47.07 -25.79 33.22
CA LYS A 4 47.49 -24.88 32.12
C LYS A 4 47.56 -25.58 30.74
N ALA A 5 47.98 -26.86 30.74
CA ALA A 5 47.99 -27.66 29.52
C ALA A 5 46.60 -28.01 29.02
N PHE A 6 45.64 -28.24 29.90
CA PHE A 6 44.26 -28.53 29.54
C PHE A 6 43.55 -27.31 28.98
N SER A 7 43.80 -26.11 29.52
CA SER A 7 43.23 -24.87 29.05
C SER A 7 43.75 -24.50 27.63
N ILE A 8 45.02 -24.73 27.35
CA ILE A 8 45.61 -24.48 26.04
C ILE A 8 45.08 -25.46 24.99
N LEU A 9 44.91 -26.73 25.33
CA LEU A 9 44.32 -27.76 24.45
C LEU A 9 42.86 -27.45 24.12
N PHE A 10 42.07 -26.96 25.08
CA PHE A 10 40.68 -26.59 24.90
C PHE A 10 40.55 -25.32 24.01
N SER A 11 41.43 -24.34 24.20
CA SER A 11 41.48 -23.15 23.39
C SER A 11 41.89 -23.42 21.92
N ILE A 12 42.83 -24.34 21.70
CA ILE A 12 43.27 -24.78 20.38
C ILE A 12 42.16 -25.57 19.67
N LEU A 13 41.41 -26.41 20.41
CA LEU A 13 40.27 -27.17 19.87
C LEU A 13 39.14 -26.22 19.43
N LEU A 14 38.88 -25.15 20.20
CA LEU A 14 37.86 -24.14 19.87
C LEU A 14 38.23 -23.34 18.65
N VAL A 15 39.48 -23.00 18.41
CA VAL A 15 39.98 -22.26 17.26
C VAL A 15 39.96 -23.10 15.96
N ILE A 16 40.12 -24.42 16.07
CA ILE A 16 40.10 -25.32 14.90
C ILE A 16 38.67 -25.66 14.48
N THR A 17 37.69 -25.61 15.37
CA THR A 17 36.29 -25.89 15.02
C THR A 17 35.53 -24.66 14.43
N LEU A 18 36.00 -23.45 14.69
CA LEU A 18 35.37 -22.23 14.17
C LEU A 18 35.43 -22.06 12.64
N PRO A 19 36.51 -22.39 11.93
CA PRO A 19 36.57 -22.27 10.50
C PRO A 19 35.79 -23.33 9.71
N LEU A 20 35.42 -24.45 10.31
CA LEU A 20 34.60 -25.48 9.64
C LEU A 20 33.12 -25.15 9.57
N ALA A 21 32.64 -24.20 10.40
CA ALA A 21 31.25 -23.74 10.36
C ALA A 21 31.00 -22.66 9.29
N LEU A 22 32.06 -22.08 8.70
CA LEU A 22 31.94 -21.02 7.68
C LEU A 22 32.08 -21.51 6.24
N CYS A 23 32.34 -22.79 6.00
CA CYS A 23 32.47 -23.38 4.67
C CYS A 23 31.22 -24.14 4.19
N SER A 24 30.06 -23.89 4.76
CA SER A 24 28.79 -24.48 4.30
C SER A 24 27.98 -23.47 3.47
N CYS A 25 28.62 -22.77 2.56
CA CYS A 25 27.93 -22.00 1.53
C CYS A 25 28.55 -22.30 0.17
N GLY A 26 28.09 -23.35 -0.47
CA GLY A 26 28.58 -23.73 -1.79
C GLY A 26 27.84 -24.90 -2.40
N SER A 27 26.53 -25.01 -2.19
CA SER A 27 25.70 -25.86 -3.05
C SER A 27 25.10 -24.94 -4.12
N LYS A 28 25.72 -24.90 -5.29
CA LYS A 28 25.06 -24.43 -6.51
C LYS A 28 24.00 -25.45 -6.85
N ASN A 29 22.86 -25.37 -6.17
CA ASN A 29 21.64 -25.90 -6.72
C ASN A 29 21.24 -25.00 -7.89
N ASN A 30 21.40 -25.50 -9.11
CA ASN A 30 20.61 -25.07 -10.25
C ASN A 30 19.15 -25.49 -10.00
N SER A 31 18.48 -24.86 -9.05
CA SER A 31 17.04 -24.79 -9.01
C SER A 31 16.66 -23.63 -9.91
N SER A 32 15.93 -23.93 -10.95
CA SER A 32 15.18 -22.96 -11.76
C SER A 32 14.58 -21.92 -10.80
N ASN A 33 14.99 -20.66 -10.97
CA ASN A 33 14.53 -19.52 -10.17
C ASN A 33 13.00 -19.37 -10.32
N ASN A 34 12.26 -20.09 -9.51
CA ASN A 34 10.88 -19.79 -9.16
C ASN A 34 10.87 -19.15 -7.78
N GLU A 35 11.64 -18.10 -7.57
CA GLU A 35 11.48 -17.28 -6.38
C GLU A 35 10.10 -16.61 -6.48
N GLU A 36 9.24 -16.95 -5.53
CA GLU A 36 7.94 -16.30 -5.37
C GLU A 36 8.17 -14.84 -4.97
N ILE A 37 7.56 -13.92 -5.70
CA ILE A 37 7.59 -12.50 -5.38
C ILE A 37 6.60 -12.27 -4.24
N VAL A 38 7.05 -11.64 -3.17
CA VAL A 38 6.15 -11.18 -2.10
C VAL A 38 5.87 -9.70 -2.29
N LEU A 39 4.58 -9.34 -2.40
CA LEU A 39 4.11 -7.96 -2.50
C LEU A 39 3.36 -7.59 -1.22
N ARG A 40 3.94 -6.70 -0.40
CA ARG A 40 3.37 -6.25 0.86
C ARG A 40 2.57 -4.97 0.66
N ILE A 41 1.28 -5.04 1.01
CA ILE A 41 0.35 -3.93 0.84
C ILE A 41 -0.28 -3.59 2.19
N ALA A 42 -0.24 -2.30 2.58
CA ALA A 42 -1.05 -1.80 3.69
C ALA A 42 -2.10 -0.81 3.16
N ASN A 43 -3.36 -1.08 3.50
CA ASN A 43 -4.51 -0.31 3.04
C ASN A 43 -5.48 -0.01 4.20
N TRP A 44 -6.45 0.86 3.97
CA TRP A 44 -7.56 1.06 4.89
C TRP A 44 -8.39 -0.22 5.04
N GLU A 45 -8.93 -0.41 6.24
CA GLU A 45 -10.00 -1.40 6.45
C GLU A 45 -11.13 -1.18 5.45
N GLU A 46 -11.75 -2.26 4.97
CA GLU A 46 -12.90 -2.26 4.07
C GLU A 46 -12.69 -1.61 2.68
N TYR A 47 -11.45 -1.28 2.29
CA TYR A 47 -11.16 -0.68 0.98
C TYR A 47 -10.88 -1.70 -0.11
N LEU A 48 -10.74 -2.97 0.24
CA LEU A 48 -10.52 -4.06 -0.69
C LEU A 48 -11.43 -5.23 -0.32
N ASP A 49 -11.97 -5.90 -1.31
CA ASP A 49 -12.67 -7.15 -1.14
C ASP A 49 -11.67 -8.28 -0.84
N GLU A 50 -11.67 -8.74 0.41
CA GLU A 50 -10.83 -9.83 0.89
C GLU A 50 -11.51 -11.20 0.76
N GLY A 51 -12.77 -11.25 0.28
CA GLY A 51 -13.51 -12.47 -0.01
C GLY A 51 -14.06 -13.19 1.22
N ASP A 52 -14.53 -12.45 2.21
CA ASP A 52 -15.16 -12.95 3.43
C ASP A 52 -16.67 -13.22 3.30
N TRP A 53 -17.19 -13.18 2.07
CA TRP A 53 -18.57 -13.48 1.72
C TRP A 53 -18.70 -14.90 1.10
N ASP A 54 -19.91 -15.42 1.06
CA ASP A 54 -20.16 -16.81 0.64
C ASP A 54 -19.67 -17.08 -0.79
N ASP A 55 -19.04 -18.24 -1.01
CA ASP A 55 -18.42 -18.63 -2.30
C ASP A 55 -19.38 -18.63 -3.48
N ASP A 56 -20.68 -18.84 -3.24
CA ASP A 56 -21.74 -18.87 -4.26
C ASP A 56 -22.48 -17.54 -4.39
N GLU A 57 -22.16 -16.55 -3.54
CA GLU A 57 -22.72 -15.21 -3.65
C GLU A 57 -22.21 -14.53 -4.92
N GLU A 58 -23.12 -13.85 -5.61
CA GLU A 58 -22.86 -13.23 -6.89
C GLU A 58 -23.34 -11.78 -6.90
N ILE A 59 -22.44 -10.85 -7.23
CA ILE A 59 -22.79 -9.46 -7.50
C ILE A 59 -22.73 -9.21 -9.01
N LYS A 60 -23.85 -8.81 -9.60
CA LYS A 60 -23.92 -8.43 -11.00
C LYS A 60 -23.70 -6.95 -11.18
N LEU A 61 -22.63 -6.58 -11.88
CA LEU A 61 -22.30 -5.19 -12.20
C LEU A 61 -23.17 -4.66 -13.35
N GLU A 62 -23.33 -3.34 -13.44
CA GLU A 62 -24.09 -2.67 -14.51
C GLU A 62 -23.57 -2.98 -15.91
N ASN A 63 -22.27 -3.25 -16.06
CA ASN A 63 -21.63 -3.65 -17.31
C ASN A 63 -21.85 -5.13 -17.67
N GLY A 64 -22.65 -5.86 -16.89
CA GLY A 64 -22.97 -7.28 -17.09
C GLY A 64 -21.92 -8.26 -16.58
N LYS A 65 -20.78 -7.78 -16.05
CA LYS A 65 -19.81 -8.64 -15.38
C LYS A 65 -20.34 -9.10 -14.03
N LYS A 66 -19.83 -10.23 -13.58
CA LYS A 66 -20.18 -10.82 -12.28
C LYS A 66 -18.93 -10.91 -11.41
N ILE A 67 -19.10 -10.55 -10.14
CA ILE A 67 -18.12 -10.81 -9.09
C ILE A 67 -18.66 -11.98 -8.28
N ILE A 68 -17.83 -12.96 -8.00
CA ILE A 68 -18.20 -14.16 -7.26
C ILE A 68 -17.36 -14.22 -5.99
N GLY A 69 -17.93 -14.54 -4.84
CA GLY A 69 -17.30 -14.48 -3.53
C GLY A 69 -15.98 -15.24 -3.41
N ARG A 70 -15.84 -16.36 -4.11
CA ARG A 70 -14.60 -17.14 -4.15
C ARG A 70 -13.43 -16.47 -4.89
N ASN A 71 -13.70 -15.43 -5.67
CA ASN A 71 -12.71 -14.72 -6.47
C ASN A 71 -12.39 -13.37 -5.84
N THR A 72 -11.60 -13.38 -4.77
CA THR A 72 -11.13 -12.14 -4.15
C THR A 72 -10.25 -11.36 -5.13
N MET A 73 -10.20 -10.04 -4.99
CA MET A 73 -9.36 -9.19 -5.83
C MET A 73 -7.87 -9.58 -5.73
N ILE A 74 -7.41 -9.93 -4.53
CA ILE A 74 -6.03 -10.41 -4.31
C ILE A 74 -5.78 -11.69 -5.10
N LYS A 75 -6.69 -12.66 -4.99
CA LYS A 75 -6.52 -13.96 -5.68
C LYS A 75 -6.56 -13.81 -7.19
N ASP A 76 -7.45 -12.98 -7.69
CA ASP A 76 -7.52 -12.66 -9.11
C ASP A 76 -6.26 -11.99 -9.63
N PHE A 77 -5.68 -11.08 -8.84
CA PHE A 77 -4.40 -10.43 -9.16
C PHE A 77 -3.25 -11.45 -9.20
N GLU A 78 -3.12 -12.31 -8.19
CA GLU A 78 -2.09 -13.35 -8.15
C GLU A 78 -2.17 -14.28 -9.36
N ASN A 79 -3.38 -14.74 -9.69
CA ASN A 79 -3.63 -15.61 -10.86
C ASN A 79 -3.33 -14.88 -12.18
N TRP A 80 -3.74 -13.62 -12.30
CA TRP A 80 -3.44 -12.81 -13.48
C TRP A 80 -1.94 -12.58 -13.65
N TYR A 81 -1.22 -12.28 -12.56
CA TYR A 81 0.21 -12.06 -12.59
C TYR A 81 0.98 -13.31 -13.02
N GLU A 82 0.65 -14.47 -12.44
CA GLU A 82 1.26 -15.74 -12.82
C GLU A 82 1.01 -16.08 -14.29
N LYS A 83 -0.22 -15.89 -14.76
CA LYS A 83 -0.58 -16.12 -16.15
C LYS A 83 0.14 -15.20 -17.14
N THR A 84 0.32 -13.94 -16.76
CA THR A 84 0.88 -12.91 -17.65
C THR A 84 2.40 -12.94 -17.68
N TYR A 85 3.03 -13.09 -16.52
CA TYR A 85 4.50 -12.97 -16.38
C TYR A 85 5.20 -14.31 -16.14
N HIS A 86 4.46 -15.41 -16.01
CA HIS A 86 4.98 -16.76 -15.69
C HIS A 86 5.82 -16.78 -14.41
N LYS A 87 5.47 -15.93 -13.45
CA LYS A 87 6.09 -15.82 -12.13
C LYS A 87 4.99 -15.78 -11.08
N LYS A 88 5.23 -16.46 -9.97
CA LYS A 88 4.31 -16.39 -8.84
C LYS A 88 4.51 -15.10 -8.05
N VAL A 89 3.42 -14.49 -7.66
CA VAL A 89 3.38 -13.41 -6.68
C VAL A 89 2.46 -13.83 -5.53
N LYS A 90 2.87 -13.54 -4.32
CA LYS A 90 2.05 -13.66 -3.11
C LYS A 90 1.81 -12.27 -2.56
N VAL A 91 0.56 -11.89 -2.42
CA VAL A 91 0.20 -10.64 -1.77
C VAL A 91 0.07 -10.86 -0.27
N GLU A 92 0.88 -10.14 0.51
CA GLU A 92 0.73 -10.01 1.95
C GLU A 92 -0.02 -8.70 2.21
N TYR A 93 -1.33 -8.83 2.42
CA TYR A 93 -2.22 -7.69 2.63
C TYR A 93 -2.45 -7.47 4.11
N SER A 94 -2.37 -6.23 4.55
CA SER A 94 -2.70 -5.80 5.90
C SER A 94 -3.56 -4.53 5.86
N SER A 95 -4.43 -4.38 6.85
CA SER A 95 -5.30 -3.22 6.97
C SER A 95 -4.94 -2.37 8.18
N PHE A 96 -5.31 -1.10 8.16
CA PHE A 96 -5.17 -0.15 9.26
C PHE A 96 -6.41 0.71 9.41
N GLY A 97 -6.78 1.02 10.66
CA GLY A 97 -7.94 1.86 10.97
C GLY A 97 -7.65 3.35 10.92
N THR A 98 -6.38 3.76 11.13
CA THR A 98 -5.97 5.18 11.08
C THR A 98 -4.64 5.37 10.37
N ASN A 99 -4.42 6.55 9.79
CA ASN A 99 -3.11 6.90 9.20
C ASN A 99 -1.98 6.82 10.23
N GLU A 100 -2.28 7.17 11.47
CA GLU A 100 -1.33 7.16 12.59
C GLU A 100 -0.91 5.75 12.95
N ASP A 101 -1.81 4.78 12.92
CA ASP A 101 -1.49 3.36 13.16
C ASP A 101 -0.54 2.83 12.08
N MET A 102 -0.85 3.07 10.81
CA MET A 102 0.04 2.72 9.69
C MET A 102 1.42 3.39 9.85
N TYR A 103 1.45 4.68 10.18
CA TYR A 103 2.70 5.40 10.38
C TYR A 103 3.51 4.85 11.57
N ASN A 104 2.85 4.46 12.66
CA ASN A 104 3.49 3.84 13.81
C ASN A 104 4.12 2.50 13.42
N GLN A 105 3.41 1.65 12.66
CA GLN A 105 3.93 0.37 12.15
C GLN A 105 5.21 0.58 11.32
N LEU A 106 5.21 1.53 10.39
CA LEU A 106 6.41 1.92 9.64
C LEU A 106 7.56 2.39 10.56
N THR A 107 7.23 3.06 11.67
CA THR A 107 8.24 3.60 12.59
C THR A 107 8.89 2.50 13.43
N ILE A 108 8.16 1.46 13.78
CA ILE A 108 8.70 0.32 14.55
C ILE A 108 9.38 -0.74 13.67
N GLY A 109 9.38 -0.55 12.34
CA GLY A 109 10.19 -1.35 11.43
C GLY A 109 9.44 -2.22 10.44
N ASP A 110 8.11 -2.13 10.39
CA ASP A 110 7.33 -2.78 9.34
C ASP A 110 7.69 -2.18 7.97
N THR A 111 7.70 -3.02 6.96
CA THR A 111 8.03 -2.64 5.59
C THR A 111 6.92 -3.03 4.63
N TYR A 112 6.56 -2.12 3.74
CA TYR A 112 5.56 -2.32 2.71
C TYR A 112 6.09 -1.91 1.35
N ASP A 113 5.63 -2.59 0.30
CA ASP A 113 5.91 -2.21 -1.08
C ASP A 113 4.91 -1.13 -1.55
N LEU A 114 3.66 -1.23 -1.08
CA LEU A 114 2.61 -0.26 -1.33
C LEU A 114 1.88 0.09 -0.03
N ILE A 115 1.57 1.37 0.13
CA ILE A 115 0.75 1.89 1.22
C ILE A 115 -0.32 2.82 0.66
N CYS A 116 -1.51 2.84 1.27
CA CYS A 116 -2.65 3.64 0.82
C CYS A 116 -3.13 4.63 1.90
N PRO A 117 -2.32 5.56 2.39
CA PRO A 117 -2.75 6.56 3.36
C PRO A 117 -3.47 7.75 2.71
N SER A 118 -4.03 8.61 3.54
CA SER A 118 -4.57 9.92 3.08
C SER A 118 -3.44 10.87 2.65
N GLU A 119 -3.77 11.86 1.82
CA GLU A 119 -2.81 12.78 1.22
C GLU A 119 -1.92 13.52 2.22
N TYR A 120 -2.44 13.91 3.39
CA TYR A 120 -1.63 14.59 4.41
C TYR A 120 -0.52 13.68 4.98
N MET A 121 -0.81 12.38 5.10
CA MET A 121 0.17 11.41 5.55
C MET A 121 1.19 11.12 4.44
N ILE A 122 0.78 11.10 3.18
CA ILE A 122 1.70 11.03 2.04
C ILE A 122 2.67 12.21 2.08
N MET A 123 2.18 13.43 2.31
CA MET A 123 3.04 14.62 2.45
C MET A 123 4.04 14.47 3.60
N LYS A 124 3.62 13.91 4.74
CA LYS A 124 4.52 13.63 5.87
C LYS A 124 5.59 12.61 5.49
N LEU A 125 5.21 11.52 4.87
CA LEU A 125 6.15 10.47 4.42
C LEU A 125 7.12 10.98 3.35
N LEU A 126 6.67 11.85 2.47
CA LEU A 126 7.52 12.53 1.48
C LEU A 126 8.53 13.44 2.19
N ALA A 127 8.09 14.23 3.19
CA ALA A 127 8.95 15.07 4.00
C ALA A 127 10.07 14.26 4.68
N GLU A 128 9.75 13.08 5.14
CA GLU A 128 10.66 12.16 5.83
C GLU A 128 11.45 11.25 4.89
N LYS A 129 11.24 11.38 3.56
CA LYS A 129 11.88 10.56 2.52
C LYS A 129 11.62 9.06 2.69
N LYS A 130 10.42 8.70 3.14
CA LYS A 130 9.99 7.32 3.38
C LYS A 130 9.23 6.69 2.22
N ILE A 131 8.94 7.46 1.17
CA ILE A 131 8.29 6.99 -0.05
C ILE A 131 9.17 7.25 -1.26
N LEU A 132 9.03 6.40 -2.27
CA LEU A 132 9.78 6.47 -3.52
C LEU A 132 8.94 7.13 -4.62
N LYS A 133 9.62 7.81 -5.52
CA LYS A 133 9.01 8.31 -6.74
C LYS A 133 8.66 7.13 -7.67
N TYR A 134 7.50 7.19 -8.32
CA TYR A 134 7.18 6.26 -9.41
C TYR A 134 8.15 6.44 -10.57
N SER A 135 8.43 5.35 -11.28
CA SER A 135 9.18 5.42 -12.54
C SER A 135 8.37 6.18 -13.61
N ASP A 136 9.07 6.76 -14.58
CA ASP A 136 8.39 7.47 -15.66
C ASP A 136 7.49 6.53 -16.50
N ASP A 137 7.86 5.25 -16.59
CA ASP A 137 7.06 4.21 -17.27
C ASP A 137 5.69 3.99 -16.60
N PHE A 138 5.55 4.28 -15.31
CA PHE A 138 4.26 4.19 -14.61
C PHE A 138 3.22 5.14 -15.20
N TRP A 139 3.64 6.25 -15.81
CA TRP A 139 2.76 7.24 -16.40
C TRP A 139 2.61 7.10 -17.92
N ASP A 140 3.26 6.08 -18.51
CA ASP A 140 3.18 5.84 -19.95
C ASP A 140 1.82 5.30 -20.36
N ILE A 141 1.01 6.17 -20.98
CA ILE A 141 -0.32 5.83 -21.52
C ILE A 141 -0.25 4.97 -22.79
N SER A 142 0.91 4.87 -23.42
CA SER A 142 1.10 4.02 -24.60
C SER A 142 1.16 2.54 -24.24
N ASN A 143 1.54 2.22 -22.99
CA ASN A 143 1.49 0.86 -22.48
C ASN A 143 0.04 0.39 -22.36
N SER A 144 -0.33 -0.63 -23.15
CA SER A 144 -1.70 -1.18 -23.18
C SER A 144 -2.16 -1.75 -21.85
N GLU A 145 -1.24 -2.19 -21.02
CA GLU A 145 -1.49 -2.82 -19.72
C GLU A 145 -1.51 -1.83 -18.56
N ASN A 146 -1.18 -0.57 -18.80
CA ASN A 146 -1.26 0.47 -17.79
C ASN A 146 -2.69 1.02 -17.67
N TYR A 147 -3.55 0.29 -17.00
CA TYR A 147 -4.95 0.67 -16.80
C TYR A 147 -5.09 1.93 -15.95
N TYR A 148 -4.20 2.13 -14.97
CA TYR A 148 -4.26 3.29 -14.09
C TYR A 148 -3.99 4.59 -14.86
N ALA A 149 -2.92 4.69 -15.61
CA ALA A 149 -2.57 5.90 -16.35
C ALA A 149 -3.65 6.31 -17.36
N LYS A 150 -4.38 5.33 -17.92
CA LYS A 150 -5.49 5.56 -18.85
C LYS A 150 -6.80 5.89 -18.16
N GLY A 151 -7.07 5.30 -17.01
CA GLY A 151 -8.37 5.35 -16.33
C GLY A 151 -8.46 6.38 -15.21
N VAL A 152 -7.35 6.93 -14.76
CA VAL A 152 -7.35 7.91 -13.67
C VAL A 152 -8.13 9.18 -14.07
N SER A 153 -8.96 9.68 -13.14
CA SER A 153 -9.67 10.93 -13.34
C SER A 153 -8.68 12.08 -13.62
N PRO A 154 -8.82 12.82 -14.75
CA PRO A 154 -7.95 13.96 -15.05
C PRO A 154 -8.00 15.04 -13.96
N TYR A 155 -9.13 15.18 -13.28
CA TYR A 155 -9.30 16.11 -12.16
C TYR A 155 -8.42 15.69 -10.98
N ILE A 156 -8.47 14.42 -10.58
CA ILE A 156 -7.68 13.88 -9.47
C ILE A 156 -6.18 13.95 -9.80
N LYS A 157 -5.79 13.50 -11.01
CA LYS A 157 -4.40 13.58 -11.46
C LYS A 157 -3.87 15.01 -11.38
N LYS A 158 -4.62 15.96 -11.92
CA LYS A 158 -4.25 17.38 -11.88
C LYS A 158 -4.15 17.91 -10.46
N SER A 159 -5.07 17.54 -9.56
CA SER A 159 -5.04 17.97 -8.16
C SER A 159 -3.80 17.46 -7.45
N LEU A 160 -3.44 16.20 -7.63
CA LEU A 160 -2.23 15.60 -7.07
C LEU A 160 -0.95 16.24 -7.64
N ASP A 161 -0.93 16.53 -8.95
CA ASP A 161 0.22 17.17 -9.61
C ASP A 161 0.44 18.61 -9.15
N GLN A 162 -0.63 19.31 -8.77
CA GLN A 162 -0.57 20.68 -8.25
C GLN A 162 -0.17 20.73 -6.77
N LEU A 163 -0.38 19.66 -6.03
CA LEU A 163 0.02 19.57 -4.64
C LEU A 163 1.54 19.45 -4.56
N ARG A 164 2.19 20.45 -3.95
CA ARG A 164 3.65 20.56 -3.92
C ARG A 164 4.19 20.53 -2.49
N TYR A 165 5.28 19.79 -2.32
CA TYR A 165 6.07 19.81 -1.09
C TYR A 165 7.55 20.07 -1.44
N HIS A 166 8.12 21.18 -0.95
CA HIS A 166 9.49 21.59 -1.30
C HIS A 166 9.82 21.55 -2.79
N GLY A 167 8.87 21.99 -3.62
CA GLY A 167 9.00 22.00 -5.09
C GLY A 167 8.73 20.67 -5.80
N GLN A 168 8.63 19.57 -5.06
CA GLN A 168 8.28 18.26 -5.61
C GLN A 168 6.77 18.11 -5.77
N SER A 169 6.32 17.52 -6.86
CA SER A 169 4.91 17.18 -7.04
C SER A 169 4.57 15.93 -6.23
N VAL A 170 3.53 16.00 -5.43
CA VAL A 170 3.02 14.81 -4.72
C VAL A 170 2.52 13.77 -5.72
N GLY A 171 2.00 14.20 -6.87
CA GLY A 171 1.58 13.31 -7.96
C GLY A 171 2.70 12.45 -8.54
N ASP A 172 3.98 12.80 -8.35
CA ASP A 172 5.10 11.94 -8.76
C ASP A 172 5.30 10.73 -7.84
N TYR A 173 4.75 10.77 -6.63
CA TYR A 173 4.94 9.78 -5.56
C TYR A 173 3.66 9.02 -5.21
N THR A 174 2.53 9.40 -5.79
CA THR A 174 1.24 8.83 -5.42
C THR A 174 0.33 8.62 -6.62
N ALA A 175 -0.40 7.52 -6.59
CA ALA A 175 -1.49 7.21 -7.49
C ALA A 175 -2.80 7.28 -6.70
N GLY A 176 -3.74 8.12 -7.14
CA GLY A 176 -5.04 8.25 -6.46
C GLY A 176 -5.83 6.95 -6.54
N TYR A 177 -6.11 6.33 -5.42
CA TYR A 177 -6.87 5.08 -5.32
C TYR A 177 -8.34 5.35 -5.08
N MET A 178 -8.65 6.05 -4.00
CA MET A 178 -10.00 6.49 -3.67
C MET A 178 -10.03 7.99 -3.36
N TRP A 179 -11.15 8.63 -3.63
CA TRP A 179 -11.38 10.02 -3.27
C TRP A 179 -12.86 10.23 -2.93
N GLY A 180 -13.13 11.23 -2.13
CA GLY A 180 -14.48 11.60 -1.75
C GLY A 180 -14.63 13.10 -1.61
N THR A 181 -15.87 13.54 -1.50
CA THR A 181 -16.23 14.92 -1.19
C THR A 181 -16.78 15.01 0.22
N LEU A 182 -16.32 16.02 0.94
CA LEU A 182 -16.95 16.40 2.21
C LEU A 182 -18.03 17.42 1.93
N GLY A 183 -19.13 17.29 2.64
CA GLY A 183 -20.23 18.22 2.57
C GLY A 183 -21.07 18.16 3.86
N TYR A 184 -22.02 19.03 3.97
CA TYR A 184 -23.02 18.99 5.03
C TYR A 184 -24.42 18.94 4.44
N VAL A 185 -25.32 18.31 5.17
CA VAL A 185 -26.73 18.29 4.87
C VAL A 185 -27.41 19.33 5.75
N TYR A 186 -28.29 20.13 5.19
CA TYR A 186 -29.03 21.14 5.92
C TYR A 186 -30.55 20.98 5.76
N ASN A 187 -31.32 21.43 6.75
CA ASN A 187 -32.76 21.43 6.69
C ASN A 187 -33.26 22.77 6.08
N PRO A 188 -33.87 22.78 4.89
CA PRO A 188 -34.32 24.01 4.22
C PRO A 188 -35.38 24.78 4.93
N LYS A 189 -36.05 24.19 5.96
CA LYS A 189 -36.97 24.92 6.83
C LYS A 189 -36.28 25.93 7.73
N TYR A 190 -35.02 25.69 8.10
CA TYR A 190 -34.29 26.51 9.06
C TYR A 190 -33.17 27.28 8.45
N VAL A 191 -32.58 26.76 7.37
CA VAL A 191 -31.41 27.32 6.70
C VAL A 191 -31.78 27.67 5.28
N SER A 192 -31.50 28.92 4.85
CA SER A 192 -31.75 29.31 3.47
C SER A 192 -30.67 28.69 2.56
N ARG A 193 -31.06 28.41 1.30
CA ARG A 193 -30.12 27.91 0.28
C ARG A 193 -28.90 28.84 0.15
N LYS A 194 -29.11 30.15 0.14
CA LYS A 194 -28.05 31.14 0.02
C LYS A 194 -27.02 31.02 1.17
N ASP A 195 -27.48 30.82 2.40
CA ASP A 195 -26.58 30.67 3.54
C ASP A 195 -25.88 29.31 3.54
N ALA A 196 -26.42 28.31 2.82
CA ALA A 196 -25.87 26.95 2.70
C ALA A 196 -24.93 26.77 1.47
N GLU A 197 -24.54 27.83 0.77
CA GLU A 197 -23.70 27.74 -0.42
C GLU A 197 -22.19 27.57 -0.11
N ASP A 198 -21.80 27.88 1.12
CA ASP A 198 -20.40 27.73 1.54
C ASP A 198 -20.25 27.28 3.00
N TRP A 199 -19.02 26.91 3.34
CA TRP A 199 -18.66 26.43 4.68
C TRP A 199 -18.84 27.47 5.80
N GLY A 200 -19.00 28.72 5.46
CA GLY A 200 -19.29 29.80 6.41
C GLY A 200 -20.60 29.59 7.16
N LEU A 201 -21.51 28.73 6.63
CA LEU A 201 -22.72 28.33 7.37
C LEU A 201 -22.42 27.79 8.77
N LEU A 202 -21.36 26.99 8.91
CA LEU A 202 -20.99 26.36 10.20
C LEU A 202 -20.57 27.38 11.25
N LEU A 203 -20.12 28.56 10.83
CA LEU A 203 -19.70 29.67 11.70
C LEU A 203 -20.76 30.77 11.82
N ASN A 204 -21.90 30.61 11.12
CA ASN A 204 -22.93 31.65 11.05
C ASN A 204 -23.72 31.73 12.37
N GLN A 205 -23.55 32.82 13.11
CA GLN A 205 -24.22 33.08 14.38
C GLN A 205 -25.76 32.99 14.34
N LYS A 206 -26.35 33.28 13.18
CA LYS A 206 -27.79 33.15 12.94
C LYS A 206 -28.34 31.74 13.24
N TYR A 207 -27.51 30.74 13.10
CA TYR A 207 -27.89 29.33 13.25
C TYR A 207 -27.34 28.68 14.53
N HIS A 208 -26.64 29.46 15.35
CA HIS A 208 -26.09 28.95 16.61
C HIS A 208 -27.23 28.45 17.55
N LYS A 209 -27.10 27.19 18.02
CA LYS A 209 -28.06 26.53 18.91
C LYS A 209 -29.48 26.34 18.32
N LYS A 210 -29.61 26.19 17.01
CA LYS A 210 -30.87 25.83 16.35
C LYS A 210 -30.87 24.41 15.86
#